data_f9ce2b22be4eba78d61348d89d3880fe
#
_entry.id   f9ce2b22be4eba78d61348d89d3880fe
#
_cell.length_a   1.000
_cell.length_b   1.000
_cell.length_c   1.000
_cell.angle_alpha   90.00
_cell.angle_beta   90.00
_cell.angle_gamma   90.00
#
_symmetry.space_group_name_H-M   'P 1'
#
loop_
_entity.id
_entity.type
_entity.pdbx_description
1 polymer ?
#
loop_
_entity_poly.entity_id
_entity_poly.type
_entity_poly.pdbx_seq_one_letter_code
_entity_poly.pdbx_strand_id
1 'polypeptide(L)'
;MSDNQWWSDSNKPAWRDAGLDCSAAAREGGFLRLFSEVDADIIGLQECSALMADLHMRGFSERGMGYSLLWGRDTPVLYKTDKFELIDSAYLVYPTAIPGFEGEFNNLNTKSYCIAVLRAKETGDTIIFGTTHLWYMSSNPNWKHYRPGSDEARVYQLGLMIDKAEELIAKYDCPAVLVGDMNTSINSAPIKNAIDRGWKHARNIATDYSDPGHGYHKCGEDGYEPYVPAAPERALDHVLVKNEKVGFVKSFKYFDEEYYMPLSDHLPILIDVKFE
;
A
#
# COMPACT_ATOMS: atom_id res chain seq x y z
N MET A 1 -6.28 -1.89 4.61
CA MET A 1 -7.71 -1.82 4.95
C MET A 1 -8.22 -3.21 5.26
N SER A 2 -8.41 -3.58 6.50
CA SER A 2 -8.90 -4.91 6.87
C SER A 2 -10.40 -4.87 7.13
N ASP A 3 -11.17 -5.84 6.62
CA ASP A 3 -12.56 -6.06 7.02
C ASP A 3 -12.64 -6.82 8.33
N ASN A 4 -11.55 -6.99 8.93
CA ASN A 4 -11.14 -8.02 9.79
C ASN A 4 -11.90 -8.12 11.08
N GLN A 5 -12.13 -9.31 11.44
CA GLN A 5 -12.46 -9.73 12.80
C GLN A 5 -11.43 -9.26 13.85
N TRP A 6 -10.24 -8.89 13.46
CA TRP A 6 -9.24 -8.21 14.24
C TRP A 6 -9.75 -6.93 14.84
N TRP A 7 -10.53 -6.18 14.06
CA TRP A 7 -11.09 -4.89 14.32
C TRP A 7 -12.54 -5.02 14.80
N SER A 8 -13.04 -6.26 14.93
CA SER A 8 -14.38 -6.49 15.45
C SER A 8 -14.42 -6.34 16.96
N ASP A 9 -15.50 -5.85 17.47
CA ASP A 9 -15.81 -5.68 18.87
C ASP A 9 -15.53 -6.87 19.74
N SER A 10 -15.77 -8.08 19.23
CA SER A 10 -15.58 -9.31 19.97
C SER A 10 -14.13 -9.56 20.35
N ASN A 11 -13.19 -9.02 19.56
CA ASN A 11 -11.76 -9.25 19.74
C ASN A 11 -11.00 -8.04 20.31
N LYS A 12 -11.65 -6.89 20.38
CA LYS A 12 -11.04 -5.61 20.78
C LYS A 12 -11.94 -4.84 21.75
N PRO A 13 -12.10 -5.32 23.00
CA PRO A 13 -12.96 -4.64 23.97
C PRO A 13 -12.60 -3.17 24.19
N ALA A 14 -11.31 -2.83 24.18
CA ALA A 14 -10.84 -1.47 24.38
C ALA A 14 -11.27 -0.49 23.28
N TRP A 15 -11.46 -0.97 22.05
CA TRP A 15 -12.02 -0.17 20.96
C TRP A 15 -13.49 0.12 21.17
N ARG A 16 -14.25 -0.92 21.54
CA ARG A 16 -15.67 -0.80 21.87
C ARG A 16 -15.87 0.13 23.07
N ASP A 17 -15.03 0.02 24.08
CA ASP A 17 -15.06 0.87 25.26
C ASP A 17 -14.75 2.34 24.91
N ALA A 18 -13.96 2.56 23.86
CA ALA A 18 -13.73 3.88 23.25
C ALA A 18 -14.86 4.34 22.31
N GLY A 19 -15.93 3.56 22.15
CA GLY A 19 -17.07 3.89 21.28
C GLY A 19 -16.79 3.71 19.79
N LEU A 20 -15.77 2.92 19.43
CA LEU A 20 -15.37 2.70 18.03
C LEU A 20 -15.92 1.37 17.51
N ASP A 21 -16.63 1.42 16.39
CA ASP A 21 -16.95 0.25 15.57
C ASP A 21 -15.96 0.16 14.41
N CYS A 22 -15.10 -0.84 14.46
CA CYS A 22 -14.05 -1.06 13.47
C CYS A 22 -14.44 -2.04 12.36
N SER A 23 -15.72 -2.37 12.23
CA SER A 23 -16.19 -3.20 11.12
C SER A 23 -15.97 -2.52 9.76
N ALA A 24 -15.87 -3.31 8.71
CA ALA A 24 -15.73 -2.80 7.35
C ALA A 24 -16.86 -1.80 7.00
N ALA A 25 -18.10 -2.16 7.33
CA ALA A 25 -19.28 -1.34 7.04
C ALA A 25 -19.28 0.00 7.80
N ALA A 26 -18.82 0.02 9.06
CA ALA A 26 -18.76 1.25 9.85
C ALA A 26 -17.68 2.22 9.33
N ARG A 27 -16.56 1.69 8.81
CA ARG A 27 -15.44 2.48 8.30
C ARG A 27 -15.64 2.98 6.88
N GLU A 28 -16.52 2.34 6.11
CA GLU A 28 -16.71 2.62 4.67
C GLU A 28 -17.00 4.09 4.37
N GLY A 29 -17.90 4.71 5.15
CA GLY A 29 -18.23 6.13 4.97
C GLY A 29 -17.02 7.07 5.08
N GLY A 30 -16.10 6.76 6.00
CA GLY A 30 -14.86 7.51 6.17
C GLY A 30 -13.87 7.29 5.02
N PHE A 31 -13.73 6.07 4.52
CA PHE A 31 -12.90 5.78 3.33
C PHE A 31 -13.46 6.46 2.09
N LEU A 32 -14.77 6.42 1.86
CA LEU A 32 -15.39 7.11 0.73
C LEU A 32 -15.25 8.64 0.82
N ARG A 33 -15.22 9.19 2.04
CA ARG A 33 -14.90 10.61 2.25
C ARG A 33 -13.44 10.89 1.83
N LEU A 34 -12.49 10.10 2.30
CA LEU A 34 -11.08 10.20 1.89
C LEU A 34 -10.94 10.16 0.37
N PHE A 35 -11.52 9.16 -0.29
CA PHE A 35 -11.43 9.03 -1.74
C PHE A 35 -12.04 10.20 -2.49
N SER A 36 -13.14 10.78 -1.98
CA SER A 36 -13.76 11.97 -2.56
C SER A 36 -12.91 13.24 -2.35
N GLU A 37 -12.30 13.40 -1.18
CA GLU A 37 -11.50 14.59 -0.84
C GLU A 37 -10.17 14.62 -1.58
N VAL A 38 -9.51 13.46 -1.65
CA VAL A 38 -8.21 13.32 -2.33
C VAL A 38 -8.38 13.25 -3.84
N ASP A 39 -9.46 12.64 -4.30
CA ASP A 39 -9.79 12.45 -5.72
C ASP A 39 -8.62 11.85 -6.54
N ALA A 40 -7.87 10.94 -5.95
CA ALA A 40 -6.69 10.33 -6.56
C ALA A 40 -7.04 9.60 -7.86
N ASP A 41 -6.17 9.68 -8.86
CA ASP A 41 -6.40 9.07 -10.16
C ASP A 41 -6.15 7.57 -10.16
N ILE A 42 -5.18 7.11 -9.35
CA ILE A 42 -4.81 5.72 -9.16
C ILE A 42 -4.60 5.48 -7.66
N ILE A 43 -5.10 4.36 -7.14
CA ILE A 43 -5.04 4.03 -5.71
C ILE A 43 -4.55 2.59 -5.56
N GLY A 44 -3.53 2.37 -4.73
CA GLY A 44 -3.11 1.06 -4.29
C GLY A 44 -3.60 0.80 -2.87
N LEU A 45 -4.31 -0.29 -2.67
CA LEU A 45 -4.82 -0.67 -1.35
C LEU A 45 -4.06 -1.88 -0.80
N GLN A 46 -3.98 -1.98 0.53
CA GLN A 46 -3.48 -3.14 1.25
C GLN A 46 -4.51 -3.58 2.27
N GLU A 47 -4.52 -4.87 2.61
CA GLU A 47 -5.52 -5.50 3.48
C GLU A 47 -6.98 -5.26 3.03
N CYS A 48 -7.16 -5.06 1.73
CA CYS A 48 -8.47 -4.83 1.15
C CYS A 48 -9.10 -6.17 0.75
N SER A 49 -9.89 -6.73 1.65
CA SER A 49 -10.62 -7.97 1.39
C SER A 49 -11.68 -7.82 0.31
N ALA A 50 -12.25 -8.94 -0.13
CA ALA A 50 -13.35 -8.94 -1.09
C ALA A 50 -14.54 -8.11 -0.59
N LEU A 51 -14.85 -8.17 0.71
CA LEU A 51 -15.95 -7.39 1.29
C LEU A 51 -15.66 -5.89 1.22
N MET A 52 -14.44 -5.45 1.59
CA MET A 52 -14.05 -4.04 1.49
C MET A 52 -14.07 -3.56 0.04
N ALA A 53 -13.55 -4.36 -0.89
CA ALA A 53 -13.59 -4.04 -2.31
C ALA A 53 -15.02 -3.85 -2.83
N ASP A 54 -15.95 -4.74 -2.46
CA ASP A 54 -17.37 -4.64 -2.83
C ASP A 54 -18.03 -3.39 -2.21
N LEU A 55 -17.71 -3.05 -0.96
CA LEU A 55 -18.21 -1.84 -0.30
C LEU A 55 -17.71 -0.59 -1.04
N HIS A 56 -16.41 -0.51 -1.33
CA HIS A 56 -15.84 0.61 -2.07
C HIS A 56 -16.47 0.77 -3.46
N MET A 57 -16.57 -0.32 -4.23
CA MET A 57 -17.13 -0.26 -5.58
C MET A 57 -18.60 0.15 -5.60
N ARG A 58 -19.39 -0.30 -4.62
CA ARG A 58 -20.77 0.19 -4.46
C ARG A 58 -20.82 1.67 -4.09
N GLY A 59 -20.02 2.08 -3.09
CA GLY A 59 -19.95 3.46 -2.66
C GLY A 59 -19.48 4.42 -3.75
N PHE A 60 -18.53 4.00 -4.60
CA PHE A 60 -18.11 4.75 -5.78
C PHE A 60 -19.25 4.90 -6.80
N SER A 61 -19.96 3.80 -7.09
CA SER A 61 -21.11 3.84 -8.01
C SER A 61 -22.21 4.77 -7.52
N GLU A 62 -22.55 4.72 -6.24
CA GLU A 62 -23.57 5.57 -5.63
C GLU A 62 -23.22 7.06 -5.65
N ARG A 63 -21.93 7.39 -5.62
CA ARG A 63 -21.41 8.76 -5.65
C ARG A 63 -20.99 9.24 -7.03
N GLY A 64 -21.14 8.42 -8.06
CA GLY A 64 -20.73 8.76 -9.43
C GLY A 64 -19.20 8.85 -9.59
N MET A 65 -18.43 8.21 -8.72
CA MET A 65 -16.97 8.14 -8.82
C MET A 65 -16.59 7.01 -9.79
N GLY A 66 -15.98 7.36 -10.91
CA GLY A 66 -15.72 6.46 -12.03
C GLY A 66 -14.50 5.56 -11.86
N TYR A 67 -14.36 4.86 -10.74
CA TYR A 67 -13.26 3.92 -10.53
C TYR A 67 -13.55 2.52 -11.08
N SER A 68 -12.51 1.88 -11.61
CA SER A 68 -12.47 0.45 -11.86
C SER A 68 -11.47 -0.20 -10.90
N LEU A 69 -11.71 -1.47 -10.58
CA LEU A 69 -10.90 -2.25 -9.66
C LEU A 69 -10.20 -3.38 -10.41
N LEU A 70 -8.86 -3.41 -10.32
CA LEU A 70 -8.05 -4.57 -10.68
C LEU A 70 -7.79 -5.38 -9.41
N TRP A 71 -8.35 -6.59 -9.36
CA TRP A 71 -8.25 -7.45 -8.18
C TRP A 71 -6.84 -8.01 -8.01
N GLY A 72 -6.31 -7.92 -6.79
CA GLY A 72 -4.97 -8.38 -6.42
C GLY A 72 -4.97 -9.13 -5.08
N ARG A 73 -6.00 -9.91 -4.80
CA ARG A 73 -6.22 -10.53 -3.49
C ARG A 73 -6.48 -9.43 -2.44
N ASP A 74 -5.57 -9.21 -1.50
CA ASP A 74 -5.66 -8.16 -0.48
C ASP A 74 -4.98 -6.84 -0.91
N THR A 75 -4.50 -6.77 -2.16
CA THR A 75 -3.77 -5.63 -2.71
C THR A 75 -4.35 -5.16 -4.06
N PRO A 76 -5.63 -4.74 -4.14
CA PRO A 76 -6.20 -4.27 -5.39
C PRO A 76 -5.67 -2.90 -5.79
N VAL A 77 -5.67 -2.66 -7.10
CA VAL A 77 -5.44 -1.34 -7.72
C VAL A 77 -6.78 -0.79 -8.18
N LEU A 78 -7.08 0.46 -7.81
CA LEU A 78 -8.20 1.24 -8.32
C LEU A 78 -7.65 2.32 -9.27
N TYR A 79 -8.36 2.61 -10.34
CA TYR A 79 -8.02 3.67 -11.27
C TYR A 79 -9.27 4.31 -11.89
N LYS A 80 -9.20 5.61 -12.19
CA LYS A 80 -10.29 6.33 -12.84
C LYS A 80 -10.43 5.92 -14.30
N THR A 81 -11.61 5.44 -14.66
CA THR A 81 -11.90 4.92 -16.01
C THR A 81 -12.07 6.00 -17.05
N ASP A 82 -12.39 7.21 -16.68
CA ASP A 82 -12.41 8.37 -17.58
C ASP A 82 -11.02 8.83 -17.97
N LYS A 83 -10.02 8.67 -17.08
CA LYS A 83 -8.63 9.06 -17.30
C LYS A 83 -7.74 7.99 -17.89
N PHE A 84 -7.96 6.72 -17.55
CA PHE A 84 -7.06 5.63 -17.90
C PHE A 84 -7.73 4.46 -18.61
N GLU A 85 -6.93 3.81 -19.46
CA GLU A 85 -7.19 2.49 -20.03
C GLU A 85 -6.21 1.49 -19.41
N LEU A 86 -6.70 0.35 -18.93
CA LEU A 86 -5.86 -0.77 -18.50
C LEU A 86 -5.39 -1.53 -19.73
N ILE A 87 -4.08 -1.53 -20.00
CA ILE A 87 -3.50 -2.18 -21.19
C ILE A 87 -2.76 -3.47 -20.91
N ASP A 88 -2.33 -3.68 -19.64
CA ASP A 88 -1.73 -4.93 -19.16
C ASP A 88 -1.82 -5.00 -17.64
N SER A 89 -1.62 -6.19 -17.09
CA SER A 89 -1.61 -6.37 -15.64
C SER A 89 -0.82 -7.60 -15.21
N ALA A 90 -0.38 -7.60 -13.96
CA ALA A 90 0.24 -8.75 -13.33
C ALA A 90 -0.21 -8.85 -11.87
N TYR A 91 -0.26 -10.06 -11.36
CA TYR A 91 -0.68 -10.35 -10.00
C TYR A 91 -0.03 -11.64 -9.50
N LEU A 92 0.36 -11.65 -8.24
CA LEU A 92 0.89 -12.84 -7.58
C LEU A 92 0.54 -12.84 -6.10
N VAL A 93 -0.02 -13.94 -5.61
CA VAL A 93 0.00 -14.28 -4.18
C VAL A 93 1.39 -14.85 -3.89
N TYR A 94 2.13 -14.24 -2.99
CA TYR A 94 3.49 -14.66 -2.70
C TYR A 94 3.54 -16.11 -2.21
N PRO A 95 4.58 -16.87 -2.59
CA PRO A 95 4.78 -18.21 -2.06
C PRO A 95 4.84 -18.22 -0.53
N THR A 96 4.32 -19.26 0.08
CA THR A 96 4.43 -19.47 1.53
C THR A 96 5.86 -19.82 1.95
N ALA A 97 6.59 -20.56 1.11
CA ALA A 97 7.99 -20.91 1.34
C ALA A 97 8.92 -19.89 0.66
N ILE A 98 10.05 -19.62 1.28
CA ILE A 98 11.14 -18.82 0.71
C ILE A 98 12.43 -19.63 0.63
N PRO A 99 13.31 -19.37 -0.35
CA PRO A 99 14.56 -20.09 -0.50
C PRO A 99 15.46 -19.97 0.73
N GLY A 100 15.98 -21.09 1.21
CA GLY A 100 16.97 -21.15 2.28
C GLY A 100 16.43 -21.00 3.71
N PHE A 101 15.12 -20.88 3.89
CA PHE A 101 14.52 -20.78 5.22
C PHE A 101 13.35 -21.74 5.37
N GLU A 102 13.29 -22.39 6.54
CA GLU A 102 12.18 -23.25 6.90
C GLU A 102 11.00 -22.42 7.42
N GLY A 103 9.78 -22.84 7.04
CA GLY A 103 8.54 -22.31 7.55
C GLY A 103 7.70 -21.59 6.50
N GLU A 104 6.62 -20.97 6.98
CA GLU A 104 5.64 -20.30 6.13
C GLU A 104 5.73 -18.79 6.30
N PHE A 105 5.83 -18.07 5.20
CA PHE A 105 5.95 -16.61 5.13
C PHE A 105 4.77 -15.96 4.37
N ASN A 106 3.69 -16.69 4.21
CA ASN A 106 2.40 -16.22 3.71
C ASN A 106 1.30 -17.24 4.09
N ASN A 107 1.23 -17.59 5.36
CA ASN A 107 0.36 -18.66 5.88
C ASN A 107 -1.15 -18.42 5.68
N LEU A 108 -1.58 -17.15 5.54
CA LEU A 108 -2.96 -16.78 5.27
C LEU A 108 -3.23 -16.50 3.78
N ASN A 109 -2.22 -16.60 2.92
CA ASN A 109 -2.30 -16.26 1.50
C ASN A 109 -2.83 -14.82 1.25
N THR A 110 -2.50 -13.89 2.15
CA THR A 110 -2.91 -12.48 2.06
C THR A 110 -1.76 -11.58 1.58
N LYS A 111 -0.52 -12.09 1.58
CA LYS A 111 0.62 -11.34 1.07
C LYS A 111 0.72 -11.52 -0.43
N SER A 112 0.66 -10.42 -1.15
CA SER A 112 0.53 -10.40 -2.61
C SER A 112 1.06 -9.10 -3.21
N TYR A 113 1.15 -9.07 -4.53
CA TYR A 113 1.21 -7.81 -5.29
C TYR A 113 0.18 -7.82 -6.42
N CYS A 114 -0.22 -6.63 -6.83
CA CYS A 114 -0.99 -6.37 -8.03
C CYS A 114 -0.34 -5.21 -8.78
N ILE A 115 -0.15 -5.36 -10.09
CA ILE A 115 0.42 -4.33 -10.98
C ILE A 115 -0.55 -4.09 -12.12
N ALA A 116 -0.84 -2.82 -12.37
CA ALA A 116 -1.58 -2.34 -13.54
C ALA A 116 -0.64 -1.57 -14.46
N VAL A 117 -0.74 -1.79 -15.76
CA VAL A 117 -0.14 -0.93 -16.79
C VAL A 117 -1.28 -0.09 -17.37
N LEU A 118 -1.23 1.19 -17.11
CA LEU A 118 -2.29 2.14 -17.40
C LEU A 118 -1.84 3.13 -18.47
N ARG A 119 -2.68 3.38 -19.47
CA ARG A 119 -2.46 4.41 -20.47
C ARG A 119 -3.40 5.58 -20.21
N ALA A 120 -2.84 6.78 -20.06
CA ALA A 120 -3.61 8.01 -19.96
C ALA A 120 -4.32 8.28 -21.29
N LYS A 121 -5.65 8.44 -21.24
CA LYS A 121 -6.49 8.63 -22.44
C LYS A 121 -6.27 9.97 -23.14
N GLU A 122 -5.94 10.99 -22.36
CA GLU A 122 -5.73 12.34 -22.87
C GLU A 122 -4.38 12.49 -23.57
N THR A 123 -3.29 11.99 -22.97
CA THR A 123 -1.93 12.20 -23.46
C THR A 123 -1.34 11.01 -24.20
N GLY A 124 -1.86 9.81 -23.93
CA GLY A 124 -1.30 8.55 -24.42
C GLY A 124 -0.11 8.04 -23.60
N ASP A 125 0.31 8.77 -22.56
CA ASP A 125 1.38 8.35 -21.66
C ASP A 125 1.01 7.06 -20.93
N THR A 126 2.01 6.23 -20.67
CA THR A 126 1.84 4.97 -19.96
C THR A 126 2.55 5.02 -18.61
N ILE A 127 1.93 4.41 -17.60
CA ILE A 127 2.52 4.22 -16.29
C ILE A 127 2.31 2.78 -15.82
N ILE A 128 3.31 2.22 -15.17
CA ILE A 128 3.19 0.99 -14.40
C ILE A 128 2.92 1.39 -12.95
N PHE A 129 1.81 0.96 -12.41
CA PHE A 129 1.46 1.19 -11.01
C PHE A 129 1.21 -0.13 -10.30
N GLY A 130 1.93 -0.38 -9.23
CA GLY A 130 1.79 -1.61 -8.48
C GLY A 130 1.62 -1.37 -6.99
N THR A 131 0.88 -2.25 -6.33
CA THR A 131 0.69 -2.26 -4.88
C THR A 131 1.05 -3.61 -4.30
N THR A 132 1.59 -3.63 -3.08
CA THR A 132 2.02 -4.85 -2.40
C THR A 132 1.76 -4.78 -0.90
N HIS A 133 1.66 -5.96 -0.29
CA HIS A 133 1.70 -6.15 1.16
C HIS A 133 2.64 -7.30 1.47
N LEU A 134 3.78 -6.99 2.11
CA LEU A 134 4.82 -7.95 2.41
C LEU A 134 4.62 -8.63 3.78
N TRP A 135 5.44 -9.63 4.08
CA TRP A 135 5.43 -10.38 5.33
C TRP A 135 5.63 -9.47 6.55
N TYR A 136 4.79 -9.64 7.58
CA TYR A 136 4.67 -8.71 8.71
C TYR A 136 5.53 -9.04 9.93
N MET A 137 5.97 -10.30 10.09
CA MET A 137 6.73 -10.68 11.28
C MET A 137 8.14 -10.08 11.28
N SER A 138 8.77 -10.05 12.44
CA SER A 138 10.09 -9.46 12.66
C SER A 138 11.18 -10.52 12.76
N SER A 139 12.34 -10.22 12.22
CA SER A 139 13.59 -11.00 12.47
C SER A 139 14.23 -10.68 13.83
N ASN A 140 13.71 -9.70 14.58
CA ASN A 140 14.21 -9.37 15.91
C ASN A 140 13.66 -10.35 16.96
N PRO A 141 14.51 -11.17 17.63
CA PRO A 141 14.07 -12.17 18.59
C PRO A 141 13.43 -11.61 19.85
N ASN A 142 13.57 -10.31 20.10
CA ASN A 142 12.93 -9.65 21.24
C ASN A 142 11.52 -9.12 20.92
N TRP A 143 11.07 -9.31 19.70
CA TRP A 143 9.75 -8.83 19.29
C TRP A 143 8.68 -9.91 19.46
N LYS A 144 7.49 -9.50 19.87
CA LYS A 144 6.30 -10.36 20.07
C LYS A 144 6.01 -11.27 18.87
N HIS A 145 6.16 -10.75 17.66
CA HIS A 145 5.94 -11.47 16.42
C HIS A 145 7.26 -11.85 15.74
N TYR A 146 8.16 -12.47 16.52
CA TYR A 146 9.44 -12.94 16.01
C TYR A 146 9.30 -14.15 15.10
N ARG A 147 9.97 -14.13 13.96
CA ARG A 147 10.19 -15.28 13.09
C ARG A 147 11.53 -15.14 12.37
N PRO A 148 12.43 -16.12 12.50
CA PRO A 148 13.67 -16.17 11.70
C PRO A 148 13.35 -16.15 10.21
N GLY A 149 14.16 -15.45 9.41
CA GLY A 149 13.96 -15.35 7.96
C GLY A 149 12.92 -14.29 7.52
N SER A 150 12.38 -13.48 8.44
CA SER A 150 11.37 -12.47 8.08
C SER A 150 11.90 -11.37 7.18
N ASP A 151 13.13 -10.91 7.37
CA ASP A 151 13.74 -9.91 6.50
C ASP A 151 14.04 -10.48 5.11
N GLU A 152 14.52 -11.71 5.06
CA GLU A 152 14.77 -12.45 3.82
C GLU A 152 13.46 -12.73 3.06
N ALA A 153 12.38 -13.00 3.80
CA ALA A 153 11.05 -13.15 3.19
C ALA A 153 10.60 -11.86 2.48
N ARG A 154 10.77 -10.70 3.12
CA ARG A 154 10.46 -9.40 2.50
C ARG A 154 11.37 -9.10 1.31
N VAL A 155 12.67 -9.40 1.42
CA VAL A 155 13.61 -9.26 0.30
C VAL A 155 13.16 -10.11 -0.89
N TYR A 156 12.79 -11.37 -0.65
CA TYR A 156 12.32 -12.29 -1.70
C TYR A 156 11.00 -11.83 -2.30
N GLN A 157 10.01 -11.48 -1.47
CA GLN A 157 8.70 -11.04 -1.92
C GLN A 157 8.76 -9.75 -2.74
N LEU A 158 9.47 -8.72 -2.23
CA LEU A 158 9.67 -7.48 -2.98
C LEU A 158 10.46 -7.72 -4.27
N GLY A 159 11.44 -8.62 -4.23
CA GLY A 159 12.21 -9.04 -5.40
C GLY A 159 11.32 -9.57 -6.51
N LEU A 160 10.36 -10.45 -6.21
CA LEU A 160 9.40 -10.99 -7.19
C LEU A 160 8.54 -9.89 -7.82
N MET A 161 8.09 -8.91 -7.04
CA MET A 161 7.35 -7.78 -7.58
C MET A 161 8.21 -6.90 -8.48
N ILE A 162 9.44 -6.60 -8.04
CA ILE A 162 10.40 -5.79 -8.80
C ILE A 162 10.78 -6.48 -10.11
N ASP A 163 11.04 -7.78 -10.11
CA ASP A 163 11.34 -8.55 -11.34
C ASP A 163 10.22 -8.40 -12.36
N LYS A 164 8.97 -8.51 -11.93
CA LYS A 164 7.81 -8.33 -12.81
C LYS A 164 7.65 -6.88 -13.27
N ALA A 165 7.87 -5.91 -12.41
CA ALA A 165 7.80 -4.51 -12.79
C ALA A 165 8.89 -4.15 -13.81
N GLU A 166 10.11 -4.67 -13.66
CA GLU A 166 11.21 -4.45 -14.60
C GLU A 166 10.97 -5.13 -15.96
N GLU A 167 10.34 -6.31 -16.00
CA GLU A 167 9.87 -6.93 -17.25
C GLU A 167 8.88 -6.00 -17.97
N LEU A 168 7.93 -5.41 -17.23
CA LEU A 168 6.95 -4.50 -17.79
C LEU A 168 7.59 -3.17 -18.24
N ILE A 169 8.56 -2.62 -17.47
CA ILE A 169 9.33 -1.45 -17.89
C ILE A 169 10.05 -1.74 -19.22
N ALA A 170 10.69 -2.89 -19.35
CA ALA A 170 11.38 -3.27 -20.59
C ALA A 170 10.41 -3.42 -21.78
N LYS A 171 9.16 -3.82 -21.52
CA LYS A 171 8.12 -3.97 -22.55
C LYS A 171 7.50 -2.65 -23.00
N TYR A 172 7.28 -1.72 -22.08
CA TYR A 172 6.48 -0.51 -22.32
C TYR A 172 7.30 0.78 -22.32
N ASP A 173 8.56 0.72 -21.87
CA ASP A 173 9.49 1.87 -21.76
C ASP A 173 8.84 3.08 -21.07
N CYS A 174 8.22 2.85 -19.92
CA CYS A 174 7.48 3.86 -19.19
C CYS A 174 7.86 3.87 -17.69
N PRO A 175 7.57 4.96 -16.95
CA PRO A 175 7.83 5.03 -15.53
C PRO A 175 7.00 4.01 -14.76
N ALA A 176 7.58 3.52 -13.66
CA ALA A 176 6.94 2.62 -12.73
C ALA A 176 6.88 3.22 -11.32
N VAL A 177 5.74 3.04 -10.66
CA VAL A 177 5.48 3.41 -9.26
C VAL A 177 5.00 2.16 -8.53
N LEU A 178 5.75 1.74 -7.51
CA LEU A 178 5.38 0.63 -6.63
C LEU A 178 5.11 1.17 -5.23
N VAL A 179 3.93 0.88 -4.72
CA VAL A 179 3.49 1.34 -3.40
C VAL A 179 3.13 0.15 -2.50
N GLY A 180 3.06 0.37 -1.20
CA GLY A 180 2.46 -0.61 -0.31
C GLY A 180 3.05 -0.65 1.09
N ASP A 181 2.38 -1.46 1.92
CA ASP A 181 2.90 -1.85 3.22
C ASP A 181 4.00 -2.91 3.02
N MET A 182 5.23 -2.43 3.08
CA MET A 182 6.40 -3.30 2.93
C MET A 182 6.86 -3.90 4.27
N ASN A 183 6.14 -3.60 5.36
CA ASN A 183 6.40 -4.11 6.70
C ASN A 183 7.86 -3.99 7.15
N THR A 184 8.53 -2.93 6.71
CA THR A 184 9.94 -2.73 6.94
C THR A 184 10.29 -1.24 6.92
N SER A 185 11.41 -0.86 7.50
CA SER A 185 11.86 0.54 7.49
C SER A 185 12.59 0.91 6.21
N ILE A 186 12.68 2.21 5.91
CA ILE A 186 13.34 2.74 4.72
C ILE A 186 14.82 2.31 4.59
N ASN A 187 15.47 2.03 5.71
CA ASN A 187 16.88 1.64 5.76
C ASN A 187 17.11 0.12 5.77
N SER A 188 16.07 -0.66 5.58
CA SER A 188 16.10 -2.13 5.63
C SER A 188 16.65 -2.77 4.35
N ALA A 189 16.98 -4.06 4.43
CA ALA A 189 17.49 -4.81 3.30
C ALA A 189 16.55 -4.85 2.08
N PRO A 190 15.23 -5.05 2.22
CA PRO A 190 14.32 -5.00 1.07
C PRO A 190 14.40 -3.69 0.29
N ILE A 191 14.38 -2.55 0.99
CA ILE A 191 14.44 -1.23 0.35
C ILE A 191 15.82 -0.98 -0.25
N LYS A 192 16.91 -1.32 0.47
CA LYS A 192 18.27 -1.21 -0.07
C LYS A 192 18.47 -2.01 -1.36
N ASN A 193 17.96 -3.26 -1.39
CA ASN A 193 18.04 -4.08 -2.60
C ASN A 193 17.29 -3.44 -3.79
N ALA A 194 16.15 -2.81 -3.54
CA ALA A 194 15.45 -2.07 -4.58
C ALA A 194 16.27 -0.87 -5.08
N ILE A 195 16.87 -0.10 -4.17
CA ILE A 195 17.74 1.03 -4.51
C ILE A 195 18.99 0.57 -5.30
N ASP A 196 19.63 -0.53 -4.91
CA ASP A 196 20.78 -1.11 -5.60
C ASP A 196 20.42 -1.58 -7.03
N ARG A 197 19.15 -1.90 -7.28
CA ARG A 197 18.60 -2.19 -8.61
C ARG A 197 18.18 -0.94 -9.40
N GLY A 198 18.48 0.25 -8.89
CA GLY A 198 18.21 1.53 -9.56
C GLY A 198 16.79 2.08 -9.31
N TRP A 199 16.02 1.51 -8.39
CA TRP A 199 14.79 2.14 -7.91
C TRP A 199 15.14 3.32 -7.01
N LYS A 200 14.24 4.30 -6.93
CA LYS A 200 14.38 5.45 -6.03
C LYS A 200 13.19 5.48 -5.10
N HIS A 201 13.43 5.90 -3.86
CA HIS A 201 12.31 6.16 -2.95
C HIS A 201 11.69 7.52 -3.30
N ALA A 202 10.38 7.55 -3.57
CA ALA A 202 9.70 8.76 -4.03
C ALA A 202 9.88 9.95 -3.08
N ARG A 203 9.87 9.70 -1.78
CA ARG A 203 10.17 10.68 -0.72
C ARG A 203 11.49 11.44 -0.96
N ASN A 204 12.53 10.73 -1.43
CA ASN A 204 13.88 11.31 -1.58
C ASN A 204 14.06 12.15 -2.85
N ILE A 205 13.12 12.05 -3.78
CA ILE A 205 13.17 12.73 -5.08
C ILE A 205 11.97 13.67 -5.30
N ALA A 206 11.04 13.72 -4.36
CA ALA A 206 9.92 14.65 -4.40
C ALA A 206 10.41 16.09 -4.35
N THR A 207 9.81 16.94 -5.18
CA THR A 207 10.12 18.38 -5.19
C THR A 207 9.51 19.07 -3.98
N ASP A 208 8.31 18.66 -3.58
CA ASP A 208 7.62 19.09 -2.37
C ASP A 208 7.45 17.89 -1.44
N TYR A 209 8.03 17.99 -0.28
CA TYR A 209 7.97 16.94 0.72
C TYR A 209 7.45 17.48 2.03
N SER A 210 6.30 16.97 2.47
CA SER A 210 5.79 17.22 3.80
C SER A 210 5.66 15.91 4.55
N ASP A 211 6.41 15.80 5.63
CA ASP A 211 6.40 14.64 6.49
C ASP A 211 6.07 15.09 7.91
N PRO A 212 4.87 14.79 8.41
CA PRO A 212 4.51 15.08 9.80
C PRO A 212 5.18 14.14 10.80
N GLY A 213 6.07 13.28 10.32
CA GLY A 213 6.81 12.34 11.15
C GLY A 213 6.16 10.97 11.30
N HIS A 214 5.56 10.44 10.24
CA HIS A 214 4.71 9.28 10.43
C HIS A 214 4.67 8.21 9.41
N GLY A 215 4.58 6.98 9.90
CA GLY A 215 4.25 5.79 9.16
C GLY A 215 2.94 5.11 9.54
N TYR A 216 2.61 5.04 10.81
CA TYR A 216 1.41 4.36 11.32
C TYR A 216 1.07 4.88 12.72
N HIS A 217 -0.15 4.64 13.17
CA HIS A 217 -0.50 4.85 14.56
C HIS A 217 -0.84 3.54 15.27
N LYS A 218 -0.73 3.54 16.58
CA LYS A 218 -0.93 2.32 17.34
C LYS A 218 -2.41 2.07 17.57
N CYS A 219 -2.85 0.95 17.02
CA CYS A 219 -4.10 0.32 17.38
C CYS A 219 -3.75 -1.06 17.89
N GLY A 220 -3.76 -1.26 19.17
CA GLY A 220 -3.30 -2.51 19.76
C GLY A 220 -4.39 -3.28 20.47
N GLU A 221 -4.01 -4.45 21.01
CA GLU A 221 -4.82 -5.23 21.96
C GLU A 221 -5.13 -4.42 23.23
N ASP A 222 -4.30 -3.42 23.52
CA ASP A 222 -4.36 -2.58 24.71
C ASP A 222 -5.22 -1.32 24.54
N GLY A 223 -5.86 -1.14 23.36
CA GLY A 223 -6.76 -0.05 23.09
C GLY A 223 -6.36 0.84 21.92
N TYR A 224 -7.18 1.84 21.66
CA TYR A 224 -6.92 2.92 20.73
C TYR A 224 -6.02 3.95 21.43
N GLU A 225 -4.80 4.06 20.96
CA GLU A 225 -3.95 5.18 21.30
C GLU A 225 -4.07 6.25 20.21
N PRO A 226 -4.35 7.51 20.60
CA PRO A 226 -4.25 8.61 19.64
C PRO A 226 -2.89 8.58 18.94
N TYR A 227 -2.93 8.94 17.68
CA TYR A 227 -1.83 9.03 16.81
C TYR A 227 -0.61 9.76 17.43
N VAL A 228 0.50 9.07 17.51
CA VAL A 228 1.78 9.62 17.94
C VAL A 228 2.74 9.60 16.75
N PRO A 229 3.27 10.78 16.34
CA PRO A 229 4.28 10.83 15.30
C PRO A 229 5.43 9.87 15.57
N ALA A 230 5.67 8.93 14.66
CA ALA A 230 6.88 8.12 14.63
C ALA A 230 7.92 8.81 13.73
N ALA A 231 9.20 8.56 13.98
CA ALA A 231 10.23 9.05 13.07
C ALA A 231 9.99 8.46 11.65
N PRO A 232 10.16 9.24 10.58
CA PRO A 232 9.95 8.81 9.19
C PRO A 232 10.68 7.51 8.82
N GLU A 233 11.80 7.25 9.49
CA GLU A 233 12.59 6.04 9.31
C GLU A 233 11.88 4.77 9.79
N ARG A 234 10.81 4.91 10.57
CA ARG A 234 9.99 3.79 11.07
C ARG A 234 8.76 3.54 10.22
N ALA A 235 8.52 4.34 9.18
CA ALA A 235 7.43 4.10 8.24
C ALA A 235 7.55 2.68 7.65
N LEU A 236 6.42 2.00 7.55
CA LEU A 236 6.31 0.65 6.97
C LEU A 236 5.83 0.71 5.53
N ASP A 237 5.18 1.82 5.18
CA ASP A 237 4.61 2.09 3.87
C ASP A 237 5.60 2.86 3.02
N HIS A 238 5.84 2.38 1.81
CA HIS A 238 6.83 2.96 0.92
C HIS A 238 6.30 3.16 -0.49
N VAL A 239 6.93 4.12 -1.18
CA VAL A 239 6.72 4.37 -2.61
C VAL A 239 8.07 4.34 -3.30
N LEU A 240 8.23 3.40 -4.22
CA LEU A 240 9.42 3.21 -5.05
C LEU A 240 9.11 3.60 -6.49
N VAL A 241 10.01 4.28 -7.16
CA VAL A 241 9.87 4.69 -8.56
C VAL A 241 11.08 4.29 -9.37
N LYS A 242 10.87 3.97 -10.64
CA LYS A 242 11.94 3.63 -11.60
C LYS A 242 11.55 4.08 -13.00
N ASN A 243 12.57 4.29 -13.85
CA ASN A 243 12.44 4.76 -15.23
C ASN A 243 11.69 6.10 -15.33
N GLU A 244 11.79 6.91 -14.29
CA GLU A 244 11.20 8.24 -14.21
C GLU A 244 12.14 9.33 -14.76
N LYS A 245 11.56 10.39 -15.29
CA LYS A 245 12.31 11.61 -15.64
C LYS A 245 12.57 12.48 -14.42
N VAL A 246 13.55 13.38 -14.51
CA VAL A 246 13.83 14.36 -13.44
C VAL A 246 12.59 15.19 -13.17
N GLY A 247 12.20 15.30 -11.89
CA GLY A 247 11.01 16.03 -11.46
C GLY A 247 9.70 15.29 -11.69
N PHE A 248 9.73 13.99 -11.96
CA PHE A 248 8.54 13.16 -12.09
C PHE A 248 7.68 13.19 -10.82
N VAL A 249 8.27 13.00 -9.63
CA VAL A 249 7.56 13.11 -8.36
C VAL A 249 7.53 14.57 -7.92
N LYS A 250 6.35 15.18 -7.94
CA LYS A 250 6.12 16.58 -7.54
C LYS A 250 5.95 16.72 -6.05
N SER A 251 5.12 15.88 -5.45
CA SER A 251 4.88 15.91 -4.02
C SER A 251 4.85 14.52 -3.41
N PHE A 252 5.21 14.46 -2.13
CA PHE A 252 5.07 13.29 -1.27
C PHE A 252 4.51 13.74 0.07
N LYS A 253 3.34 13.26 0.45
CA LYS A 253 2.63 13.66 1.67
C LYS A 253 1.96 12.47 2.33
N TYR A 254 1.80 12.54 3.66
CA TYR A 254 0.88 11.67 4.38
C TYR A 254 -0.46 12.37 4.54
N PHE A 255 -1.54 11.59 4.47
CA PHE A 255 -2.87 12.08 4.79
C PHE A 255 -3.12 11.87 6.28
N ASP A 256 -3.14 12.96 7.05
CA ASP A 256 -3.16 12.98 8.50
C ASP A 256 -4.39 13.68 9.11
N GLU A 257 -5.49 13.72 8.36
CA GLU A 257 -6.73 14.30 8.83
C GLU A 257 -7.32 13.53 10.03
N GLU A 258 -7.79 14.25 11.03
CA GLU A 258 -8.27 13.69 12.29
C GLU A 258 -9.35 12.62 12.12
N TYR A 259 -10.29 12.83 11.18
CA TYR A 259 -11.38 11.87 10.93
C TYR A 259 -10.90 10.52 10.38
N TYR A 260 -9.71 10.49 9.76
CA TYR A 260 -9.15 9.26 9.21
C TYR A 260 -8.56 8.36 10.29
N MET A 261 -8.12 8.93 11.40
CA MET A 261 -7.39 8.20 12.45
C MET A 261 -8.10 6.92 12.95
N PRO A 262 -9.43 6.89 13.14
CA PRO A 262 -10.12 5.66 13.53
C PRO A 262 -10.38 4.68 12.39
N LEU A 263 -10.00 4.99 11.16
CA LEU A 263 -10.29 4.13 10.00
C LEU A 263 -9.22 3.08 9.73
N SER A 264 -7.95 3.39 10.06
CA SER A 264 -6.81 2.51 9.82
C SER A 264 -5.68 2.85 10.79
N ASP A 265 -4.83 1.88 11.09
CA ASP A 265 -3.59 2.07 11.85
C ASP A 265 -2.41 2.53 10.97
N HIS A 266 -2.63 2.66 9.66
CA HIS A 266 -1.70 3.24 8.71
C HIS A 266 -2.25 4.51 8.10
N LEU A 267 -1.38 5.50 7.85
CA LEU A 267 -1.75 6.69 7.11
C LEU A 267 -1.58 6.50 5.60
N PRO A 268 -2.52 6.99 4.79
CA PRO A 268 -2.35 7.02 3.35
C PRO A 268 -1.16 7.89 2.94
N ILE A 269 -0.41 7.42 1.94
CA ILE A 269 0.60 8.21 1.26
C ILE A 269 0.01 8.76 -0.03
N LEU A 270 0.15 10.06 -0.22
CA LEU A 270 -0.24 10.78 -1.43
C LEU A 270 1.00 11.20 -2.18
N ILE A 271 1.04 10.91 -3.48
CA ILE A 271 2.07 11.39 -4.38
C ILE A 271 1.43 12.05 -5.60
N ASP A 272 1.98 13.17 -6.04
CA ASP A 272 1.68 13.73 -7.35
C ASP A 272 2.83 13.42 -8.29
N VAL A 273 2.50 12.89 -9.46
CA VAL A 273 3.47 12.61 -10.51
C VAL A 273 3.14 13.39 -11.78
N LYS A 274 4.17 13.72 -12.55
CA LYS A 274 4.01 14.44 -13.80
C LYS A 274 4.72 13.71 -14.93
N PHE A 275 3.98 13.44 -15.99
CA PHE A 275 4.50 12.95 -17.26
C PHE A 275 5.00 14.13 -18.10
N GLU A 276 6.27 14.14 -18.47
CA GLU A 276 6.86 15.03 -19.49
C GLU A 276 8.03 14.36 -20.18
#